data_9fb4c6df31d220f3d699a5da9833a40c
#
_entry.id   9fb4c6df31d220f3d699a5da9833a40c
#
_cell.length_a   1.000
_cell.length_b   1.000
_cell.length_c   1.000
_cell.angle_alpha   90.00
_cell.angle_beta   90.00
_cell.angle_gamma   90.00
#
_symmetry.space_group_name_H-M   'P 1'
#
loop_
_entity.id
_entity.type
_entity.pdbx_description
1 polymer ?
#
loop_
_entity_poly.entity_id
_entity_poly.type
_entity_poly.pdbx_seq_one_letter_code
_entity_poly.pdbx_strand_id
1 'polypeptide(L)'
;MALSGADFIQVFRYFLDAGQGESESFASAQRVFRGCPTGGGAAFTKDAVYLHGMLSVHTFFRWTLRHRRPRLAHLLFAGKMALHDVFTLEPLFEDGVIAEPLYLPPWAQRANGLAGVLAFSLFANRIRIDRVEAEDLTLGL
;
A
#
# COMPACT_ATOMS: atom_id res chain seq x y z
N MET A 1 -15.75 10.00 -7.89
CA MET A 1 -16.93 10.03 -8.80
C MET A 1 -18.11 9.26 -8.19
N ALA A 2 -18.10 7.92 -8.06
CA ALA A 2 -19.24 7.15 -7.54
C ALA A 2 -19.70 7.62 -6.15
N LEU A 3 -18.78 7.83 -5.21
CA LEU A 3 -19.08 8.39 -3.88
C LEU A 3 -19.71 9.81 -3.95
N SER A 4 -19.42 10.57 -5.00
CA SER A 4 -19.97 11.91 -5.23
C SER A 4 -21.25 11.89 -6.06
N GLY A 5 -21.88 10.72 -6.24
CA GLY A 5 -23.17 10.57 -6.90
C GLY A 5 -23.14 10.18 -8.37
N ALA A 6 -21.97 9.97 -8.98
CA ALA A 6 -21.89 9.48 -10.36
C ALA A 6 -22.44 8.05 -10.44
N ASP A 7 -23.33 7.82 -11.43
CA ASP A 7 -23.91 6.51 -11.70
C ASP A 7 -22.94 5.57 -12.45
N PHE A 8 -23.38 4.33 -12.68
CA PHE A 8 -22.59 3.31 -13.36
C PHE A 8 -22.16 3.74 -14.77
N ILE A 9 -23.06 4.36 -15.53
CA ILE A 9 -22.78 4.78 -16.91
C ILE A 9 -21.76 5.92 -16.95
N GLN A 10 -21.84 6.86 -16.01
CA GLN A 10 -20.89 7.96 -15.89
C GLN A 10 -19.49 7.44 -15.51
N VAL A 11 -19.41 6.46 -14.60
CA VAL A 11 -18.14 5.82 -14.23
C VAL A 11 -17.58 4.96 -15.36
N PHE A 12 -18.43 4.23 -16.08
CA PHE A 12 -18.05 3.48 -17.27
C PHE A 12 -17.45 4.39 -18.36
N ARG A 13 -18.12 5.49 -18.68
CA ARG A 13 -17.62 6.48 -19.64
C ARG A 13 -16.30 7.09 -19.20
N TYR A 14 -16.13 7.38 -17.92
CA TYR A 14 -14.86 7.88 -17.40
C TYR A 14 -13.69 6.95 -17.72
N PHE A 15 -13.85 5.63 -17.59
CA PHE A 15 -12.80 4.67 -17.92
C PHE A 15 -12.56 4.58 -19.43
N LEU A 16 -13.60 4.68 -20.26
CA LEU A 16 -13.47 4.78 -21.72
C LEU A 16 -12.67 6.01 -22.13
N ASP A 17 -13.01 7.18 -21.57
CA ASP A 17 -12.35 8.46 -21.86
C ASP A 17 -10.89 8.45 -21.38
N ALA A 18 -10.58 7.67 -20.33
CA ALA A 18 -9.21 7.43 -19.85
C ALA A 18 -8.40 6.47 -20.74
N GLY A 19 -9.00 5.93 -21.82
CA GLY A 19 -8.34 5.10 -22.81
C GLY A 19 -8.41 3.58 -22.57
N GLN A 20 -9.24 3.12 -21.62
CA GLN A 20 -9.50 1.69 -21.47
C GLN A 20 -10.42 1.18 -22.60
N GLY A 21 -10.24 -0.10 -22.99
CA GLY A 21 -11.16 -0.76 -23.89
C GLY A 21 -12.58 -0.91 -23.28
N GLU A 22 -13.60 -1.11 -24.09
CA GLU A 22 -15.01 -1.18 -23.64
C GLU A 22 -15.20 -2.28 -22.57
N SER A 23 -14.68 -3.48 -22.81
CA SER A 23 -14.77 -4.61 -21.88
C SER A 23 -14.06 -4.33 -20.56
N GLU A 24 -12.88 -3.70 -20.59
CA GLU A 24 -12.12 -3.33 -19.40
C GLU A 24 -12.82 -2.22 -18.63
N SER A 25 -13.38 -1.22 -19.32
CA SER A 25 -14.13 -0.11 -18.72
C SER A 25 -15.38 -0.61 -18.00
N PHE A 26 -16.08 -1.58 -18.61
CA PHE A 26 -17.23 -2.22 -17.98
C PHE A 26 -16.82 -3.00 -16.73
N ALA A 27 -15.77 -3.81 -16.79
CA ALA A 27 -15.25 -4.58 -15.67
C ALA A 27 -14.78 -3.63 -14.52
N SER A 28 -14.14 -2.52 -14.87
CA SER A 28 -13.71 -1.52 -13.90
C SER A 28 -14.90 -0.85 -13.21
N ALA A 29 -15.90 -0.42 -13.97
CA ALA A 29 -17.13 0.15 -13.41
C ALA A 29 -17.87 -0.88 -12.54
N GLN A 30 -17.97 -2.13 -12.97
CA GLN A 30 -18.57 -3.22 -12.19
C GLN A 30 -17.85 -3.43 -10.85
N ARG A 31 -16.52 -3.29 -10.80
CA ARG A 31 -15.76 -3.37 -9.55
C ARG A 31 -16.08 -2.21 -8.62
N VAL A 32 -16.18 -0.99 -9.14
CA VAL A 32 -16.53 0.21 -8.35
C VAL A 32 -17.90 0.06 -7.69
N PHE A 33 -18.87 -0.52 -8.39
CA PHE A 33 -20.23 -0.70 -7.88
C PHE A 33 -20.50 -2.09 -7.27
N ARG A 34 -19.46 -2.87 -6.99
CA ARG A 34 -19.60 -4.21 -6.43
C ARG A 34 -20.31 -4.18 -5.08
N GLY A 35 -21.54 -4.67 -5.03
CA GLY A 35 -22.38 -4.65 -3.81
C GLY A 35 -22.90 -3.27 -3.42
N CYS A 36 -22.82 -2.28 -4.32
CA CYS A 36 -23.31 -0.93 -4.14
C CYS A 36 -24.44 -0.60 -5.14
N PRO A 37 -25.32 0.37 -4.83
CA PRO A 37 -26.32 0.86 -5.78
C PRO A 37 -25.64 1.46 -7.02
N THR A 38 -26.12 1.10 -8.22
CA THR A 38 -25.57 1.59 -9.49
C THR A 38 -25.91 3.06 -9.80
N GLY A 39 -26.80 3.65 -9.02
CA GLY A 39 -27.19 5.07 -9.13
C GLY A 39 -26.23 6.05 -8.49
N GLY A 40 -25.13 5.58 -7.90
CA GLY A 40 -24.16 6.45 -7.24
C GLY A 40 -24.40 6.64 -5.72
N GLY A 41 -23.57 7.47 -5.10
CA GLY A 41 -23.60 7.74 -3.65
C GLY A 41 -22.85 6.71 -2.79
N ALA A 42 -22.46 5.58 -3.37
CA ALA A 42 -21.67 4.55 -2.71
C ALA A 42 -20.68 3.93 -3.69
N ALA A 43 -19.60 3.36 -3.17
CA ALA A 43 -18.61 2.63 -3.98
C ALA A 43 -17.94 1.52 -3.16
N PHE A 44 -17.51 0.47 -3.84
CA PHE A 44 -16.70 -0.58 -3.25
C PHE A 44 -15.26 -0.10 -3.10
N THR A 45 -14.82 0.18 -1.87
CA THR A 45 -13.53 0.79 -1.59
C THR A 45 -12.42 -0.20 -1.24
N LYS A 46 -12.73 -1.50 -1.13
CA LYS A 46 -11.77 -2.51 -0.67
C LYS A 46 -10.51 -2.60 -1.55
N ASP A 47 -10.67 -2.46 -2.87
CA ASP A 47 -9.52 -2.49 -3.79
C ASP A 47 -8.62 -1.26 -3.60
N ALA A 48 -9.20 -0.10 -3.31
CA ALA A 48 -8.45 1.12 -3.00
C ALA A 48 -7.66 0.98 -1.69
N VAL A 49 -8.24 0.33 -0.67
CA VAL A 49 -7.56 0.05 0.60
C VAL A 49 -6.35 -0.87 0.40
N TYR A 50 -6.47 -1.91 -0.43
CA TYR A 50 -5.33 -2.78 -0.74
C TYR A 50 -4.24 -2.05 -1.50
N LEU A 51 -4.59 -1.21 -2.49
CA LEU A 51 -3.62 -0.40 -3.21
C LEU A 51 -2.91 0.57 -2.27
N HIS A 52 -3.66 1.25 -1.41
CA HIS A 52 -3.11 2.17 -0.42
C HIS A 52 -2.14 1.44 0.54
N GLY A 53 -2.53 0.29 1.08
CA GLY A 53 -1.67 -0.51 1.95
C GLY A 53 -0.39 -0.97 1.23
N MET A 54 -0.47 -1.38 -0.03
CA MET A 54 0.70 -1.74 -0.83
C MET A 54 1.65 -0.54 -0.99
N LEU A 55 1.13 0.64 -1.30
CA LEU A 55 1.93 1.86 -1.46
C LEU A 55 2.58 2.28 -0.13
N SER A 56 1.83 2.17 0.98
CA SER A 56 2.34 2.51 2.32
C SER A 56 3.48 1.59 2.72
N VAL A 57 3.34 0.27 2.55
CA VAL A 57 4.39 -0.71 2.85
C VAL A 57 5.61 -0.51 1.95
N HIS A 58 5.39 -0.26 0.66
CA HIS A 58 6.49 0.02 -0.28
C HIS A 58 7.25 1.29 0.12
N THR A 59 6.53 2.35 0.49
CA THR A 59 7.11 3.62 0.94
C THR A 59 7.88 3.42 2.24
N PHE A 60 7.32 2.67 3.20
CA PHE A 60 7.99 2.30 4.43
C PHE A 60 9.32 1.56 4.18
N PHE A 61 9.36 0.57 3.31
CA PHE A 61 10.59 -0.15 2.97
C PHE A 61 11.65 0.78 2.36
N ARG A 62 11.25 1.66 1.44
CA ARG A 62 12.17 2.68 0.89
C ARG A 62 12.69 3.62 1.97
N TRP A 63 11.81 4.04 2.87
CA TRP A 63 12.17 4.89 4.01
C TRP A 63 13.20 4.21 4.91
N THR A 64 12.99 2.95 5.28
CA THR A 64 13.93 2.19 6.14
C THR A 64 15.33 2.08 5.52
N LEU A 65 15.41 1.84 4.21
CA LEU A 65 16.68 1.79 3.49
C LEU A 65 17.38 3.17 3.46
N ARG A 66 16.62 4.23 3.16
CA ARG A 66 17.15 5.60 3.12
C ARG A 66 17.72 6.03 4.46
N HIS A 67 17.05 5.71 5.56
CA HIS A 67 17.46 6.06 6.91
C HIS A 67 18.42 5.03 7.56
N ARG A 68 18.94 4.08 6.75
CA ARG A 68 19.86 3.03 7.20
C ARG A 68 19.32 2.18 8.36
N ARG A 69 17.99 1.97 8.38
CA ARG A 69 17.28 1.18 9.38
C ARG A 69 16.59 -0.06 8.76
N PRO A 70 17.31 -0.91 7.99
CA PRO A 70 16.70 -2.07 7.29
C PRO A 70 16.09 -3.09 8.26
N ARG A 71 16.52 -3.10 9.52
CA ARG A 71 15.97 -3.97 10.56
C ARG A 71 14.47 -3.73 10.75
N LEU A 72 14.00 -2.47 10.70
CA LEU A 72 12.57 -2.17 10.79
C LEU A 72 11.73 -2.87 9.71
N ALA A 73 12.26 -3.00 8.50
CA ALA A 73 11.61 -3.75 7.44
C ALA A 73 11.47 -5.25 7.80
N HIS A 74 12.43 -5.81 8.54
CA HIS A 74 12.36 -7.20 9.02
C HIS A 74 11.30 -7.34 10.11
N LEU A 75 11.22 -6.41 11.06
CA LEU A 75 10.29 -6.47 12.18
C LEU A 75 8.83 -6.53 11.72
N LEU A 76 8.50 -5.95 10.55
CA LEU A 76 7.15 -6.05 9.97
C LEU A 76 6.70 -7.50 9.71
N PHE A 77 7.64 -8.45 9.63
CA PHE A 77 7.35 -9.88 9.44
C PHE A 77 7.19 -10.66 10.75
N ALA A 78 7.31 -9.99 11.91
CA ALA A 78 7.15 -10.68 13.20
C ALA A 78 5.70 -11.10 13.48
N GLY A 79 4.72 -10.43 12.83
CA GLY A 79 3.32 -10.76 13.00
C GLY A 79 2.40 -9.89 12.15
N LYS A 80 1.12 -9.97 12.41
CA LYS A 80 0.13 -9.09 11.80
C LYS A 80 0.10 -7.78 12.59
N MET A 81 0.77 -6.76 12.08
CA MET A 81 0.89 -5.45 12.71
C MET A 81 0.70 -4.33 11.69
N ALA A 82 0.36 -3.14 12.14
CA ALA A 82 0.36 -1.94 11.33
C ALA A 82 1.78 -1.34 11.25
N LEU A 83 2.01 -0.43 10.30
CA LEU A 83 3.34 0.19 10.14
C LEU A 83 3.78 0.97 11.38
N HIS A 84 2.85 1.66 12.05
CA HIS A 84 3.17 2.40 13.28
C HIS A 84 3.57 1.47 14.43
N ASP A 85 3.02 0.23 14.49
CA ASP A 85 3.39 -0.73 15.52
C ASP A 85 4.88 -1.08 15.45
N VAL A 86 5.46 -1.11 14.24
CA VAL A 86 6.88 -1.41 14.06
C VAL A 86 7.75 -0.40 14.83
N PHE A 87 7.41 0.89 14.75
CA PHE A 87 8.14 1.95 15.48
C PHE A 87 7.87 1.89 16.97
N THR A 88 6.61 1.69 17.36
CA THR A 88 6.20 1.67 18.78
C THR A 88 6.78 0.46 19.52
N LEU A 89 6.84 -0.70 18.85
CA LEU A 89 7.29 -1.94 19.44
C LEU A 89 8.80 -2.18 19.28
N GLU A 90 9.51 -1.37 18.49
CA GLU A 90 10.94 -1.53 18.25
C GLU A 90 11.74 -1.67 19.56
N PRO A 91 11.53 -0.85 20.63
CA PRO A 91 12.25 -1.01 21.89
C PRO A 91 12.05 -2.39 22.53
N LEU A 92 10.84 -2.97 22.41
CA LEU A 92 10.55 -4.29 22.97
C LEU A 92 11.26 -5.42 22.20
N PHE A 93 11.51 -5.22 20.89
CA PHE A 93 12.37 -6.13 20.12
C PHE A 93 13.85 -5.98 20.52
N GLU A 94 14.29 -4.75 20.81
CA GLU A 94 15.66 -4.47 21.26
C GLU A 94 15.95 -5.09 22.63
N ASP A 95 14.99 -5.01 23.54
CA ASP A 95 15.06 -5.57 24.89
C ASP A 95 14.82 -7.10 24.91
N GLY A 96 14.51 -7.73 23.76
CA GLY A 96 14.26 -9.17 23.66
C GLY A 96 12.92 -9.62 24.25
N VAL A 97 12.03 -8.69 24.60
CA VAL A 97 10.66 -9.00 25.10
C VAL A 97 9.82 -9.60 23.97
N ILE A 98 9.98 -9.08 22.75
CA ILE A 98 9.36 -9.64 21.54
C ILE A 98 10.45 -10.28 20.69
N ALA A 99 10.22 -11.54 20.28
CA ALA A 99 11.15 -12.25 19.41
C ALA A 99 11.13 -11.68 17.98
N GLU A 100 12.30 -11.57 17.37
CA GLU A 100 12.42 -11.24 15.96
C GLU A 100 11.80 -12.33 15.07
N PRO A 101 11.35 -11.96 13.83
CA PRO A 101 10.75 -12.92 12.93
C PRO A 101 11.70 -14.06 12.59
N LEU A 102 11.24 -15.30 12.81
CA LEU A 102 12.01 -16.51 12.50
C LEU A 102 12.14 -16.75 10.99
N TYR A 103 11.17 -16.30 10.22
CA TYR A 103 11.10 -16.52 8.78
C TYR A 103 10.99 -15.19 8.05
N LEU A 104 11.95 -14.94 7.18
CA LEU A 104 11.94 -13.80 6.26
C LEU A 104 11.92 -14.31 4.82
N PRO A 105 11.15 -13.69 3.93
CA PRO A 105 11.22 -14.02 2.52
C PRO A 105 12.65 -13.74 2.00
N PRO A 106 13.17 -14.53 1.05
CA PRO A 106 14.57 -14.41 0.59
C PRO A 106 14.96 -13.00 0.15
N TRP A 107 14.04 -12.28 -0.46
CA TRP A 107 14.26 -10.90 -0.92
C TRP A 107 14.36 -9.88 0.23
N ALA A 108 13.79 -10.17 1.41
CA ALA A 108 13.84 -9.30 2.57
C ALA A 108 15.02 -9.60 3.52
N GLN A 109 15.68 -10.73 3.38
CA GLN A 109 16.78 -11.16 4.28
C GLN A 109 17.99 -10.23 4.22
N ARG A 110 18.20 -9.54 3.11
CA ARG A 110 19.34 -8.64 2.91
C ARG A 110 18.86 -7.32 2.30
N ALA A 111 19.48 -6.22 2.73
CA ALA A 111 19.16 -4.88 2.21
C ALA A 111 19.26 -4.79 0.68
N ASN A 112 20.24 -5.49 0.07
CA ASN A 112 20.39 -5.52 -1.40
C ASN A 112 19.22 -6.26 -2.08
N GLY A 113 18.69 -7.32 -1.49
CA GLY A 113 17.52 -8.03 -2.00
C GLY A 113 16.27 -7.16 -1.95
N LEU A 114 16.03 -6.52 -0.82
CA LEU A 114 14.95 -5.56 -0.65
C LEU A 114 15.07 -4.40 -1.64
N ALA A 115 16.25 -3.79 -1.76
CA ALA A 115 16.49 -2.71 -2.72
C ALA A 115 16.22 -3.15 -4.16
N GLY A 116 16.62 -4.37 -4.55
CA GLY A 116 16.34 -4.94 -5.87
C GLY A 116 14.85 -5.04 -6.17
N VAL A 117 14.06 -5.57 -5.24
CA VAL A 117 12.59 -5.67 -5.40
C VAL A 117 11.96 -4.29 -5.53
N LEU A 118 12.38 -3.33 -4.71
CA LEU A 118 11.86 -1.96 -4.75
C LEU A 118 12.22 -1.23 -6.05
N ALA A 119 13.40 -1.51 -6.64
CA ALA A 119 13.83 -0.89 -7.89
C ALA A 119 12.93 -1.25 -9.09
N PHE A 120 12.30 -2.43 -9.10
CA PHE A 120 11.38 -2.84 -10.15
C PHE A 120 10.00 -2.17 -10.07
N SER A 121 9.66 -1.53 -8.95
CA SER A 121 8.34 -0.90 -8.77
C SER A 121 8.33 0.53 -9.35
N LEU A 122 8.24 0.65 -10.68
CA LEU A 122 8.26 1.94 -11.40
C LEU A 122 7.18 2.91 -10.91
N PHE A 123 5.98 2.42 -10.62
CA PHE A 123 4.88 3.25 -10.15
C PHE A 123 5.15 3.81 -8.75
N ALA A 124 5.46 2.96 -7.78
CA ALA A 124 5.70 3.37 -6.40
C ALA A 124 6.97 4.23 -6.25
N ASN A 125 7.94 4.11 -7.18
CA ASN A 125 9.14 4.95 -7.20
C ASN A 125 8.87 6.42 -7.54
N ARG A 126 7.68 6.77 -8.03
CA ARG A 126 7.26 8.17 -8.23
C ARG A 126 6.94 8.89 -6.92
N ILE A 127 6.75 8.16 -5.81
CA ILE A 127 6.54 8.75 -4.49
C ILE A 127 7.81 9.47 -4.05
N ARG A 128 7.67 10.74 -3.70
CA ARG A 128 8.77 11.61 -3.25
C ARG A 128 9.15 11.26 -1.81
N ILE A 129 9.98 10.23 -1.64
CA ILE A 129 10.43 9.74 -0.34
C ILE A 129 11.21 10.78 0.48
N ASP A 130 11.80 11.77 -0.19
CA ASP A 130 12.49 12.90 0.42
C ASP A 130 11.57 13.83 1.23
N ARG A 131 10.25 13.67 1.06
CA ARG A 131 9.19 14.44 1.77
C ARG A 131 8.40 13.61 2.76
N VAL A 132 8.80 12.36 2.98
CA VAL A 132 8.09 11.43 3.87
C VAL A 132 8.85 11.33 5.19
N GLU A 133 8.22 11.73 6.26
CA GLU A 133 8.69 11.56 7.63
C GLU A 133 8.10 10.30 8.28
N ALA A 134 8.64 9.91 9.44
CA ALA A 134 8.15 8.72 10.14
C ALA A 134 6.67 8.85 10.53
N GLU A 135 6.25 10.05 10.93
CA GLU A 135 4.87 10.35 11.29
C GLU A 135 3.90 10.17 10.11
N ASP A 136 4.32 10.52 8.88
CA ASP A 136 3.48 10.35 7.67
C ASP A 136 3.17 8.89 7.38
N LEU A 137 4.08 7.97 7.75
CA LEU A 137 3.91 6.53 7.57
C LEU A 137 2.91 5.94 8.58
N THR A 138 2.65 6.66 9.66
CA THR A 138 1.78 6.22 10.76
C THR A 138 0.38 6.78 10.68
N LEU A 139 0.19 7.95 10.05
CA LEU A 139 -1.08 8.69 10.01
C LEU A 139 -2.00 8.26 8.86
N GLY A 140 -1.56 7.43 7.97
CA GLY A 140 -2.24 7.15 6.70
C GLY A 140 -3.10 5.90 6.64
N LEU A 141 -3.35 5.19 7.75
CA LEU A 141 -4.10 3.91 7.72
C LEU A 141 -5.13 3.81 8.82
#